data_ff16ddf2a665335933f15cb49db57de0
#
_entry.id   ff16ddf2a665335933f15cb49db57de0
#
_cell.length_a   1.000
_cell.length_b   1.000
_cell.length_c   1.000
_cell.angle_alpha   90.00
_cell.angle_beta   90.00
_cell.angle_gamma   90.00
#
_symmetry.space_group_name_H-M   'P 1'
#
loop_
_entity.id
_entity.type
_entity.pdbx_description
1 polymer ?
#
loop_
_entity_poly.entity_id
_entity_poly.type
_entity_poly.pdbx_seq_one_letter_code
_entity_poly.pdbx_strand_id
1 'polypeptide(L)'
;MVALLVLATFVAFIAWDVLLHRDKYRFRVATPAAGTAPAGAQVVAGVTLPEGLSYHPGHAWAADAGNGRVRVGLDEFAASLLGNIETLDVPQRGRWFRQGEKGWTVHTDRGDAVMLAPAEGEIVAVNEKAISNPASVAQDPYGAGWLLEIFSPDIQVSFRNLLTGAFARRWMEESVLELRQAISPGALATALDGGRISPQVGTELPVEKWRAVTRQFFRS
;
A
#
# COMPACT_ATOMS: atom_id res chain seq x y z
N MET A 1 -41.84 -36.16 4.92
CA MET A 1 -40.83 -36.69 5.89
C MET A 1 -39.45 -36.78 5.29
N VAL A 2 -39.24 -37.38 4.09
CA VAL A 2 -37.89 -37.56 3.47
C VAL A 2 -37.19 -36.21 3.19
N ALA A 3 -37.90 -35.20 2.66
CA ALA A 3 -37.32 -33.89 2.37
C ALA A 3 -36.78 -33.16 3.63
N LEU A 4 -37.47 -33.33 4.76
CA LEU A 4 -37.04 -32.73 6.03
C LEU A 4 -35.79 -33.41 6.59
N LEU A 5 -35.63 -34.70 6.36
CA LEU A 5 -34.48 -35.48 6.77
C LEU A 5 -33.25 -35.13 5.93
N VAL A 6 -33.40 -34.93 4.61
CA VAL A 6 -32.36 -34.48 3.71
C VAL A 6 -31.89 -33.07 4.06
N LEU A 7 -32.81 -32.15 4.38
CA LEU A 7 -32.45 -30.80 4.80
C LEU A 7 -31.67 -30.81 6.13
N ALA A 8 -32.11 -31.63 7.09
CA ALA A 8 -31.42 -31.74 8.38
C ALA A 8 -30.00 -32.31 8.24
N THR A 9 -29.78 -33.32 7.37
CA THR A 9 -28.44 -33.84 7.09
C THR A 9 -27.54 -32.81 6.40
N PHE A 10 -28.10 -31.99 5.48
CA PHE A 10 -27.34 -30.93 4.80
C PHE A 10 -26.89 -29.84 5.78
N VAL A 11 -27.81 -29.42 6.68
CA VAL A 11 -27.50 -28.42 7.73
C VAL A 11 -26.45 -28.99 8.71
N ALA A 12 -26.59 -30.27 9.09
CA ALA A 12 -25.60 -30.92 9.96
C ALA A 12 -24.23 -31.01 9.31
N PHE A 13 -24.15 -31.28 8.00
CA PHE A 13 -22.89 -31.33 7.25
C PHE A 13 -22.23 -29.95 7.15
N ILE A 14 -23.01 -28.90 6.87
CA ILE A 14 -22.51 -27.51 6.84
C ILE A 14 -22.02 -27.10 8.23
N ALA A 15 -22.80 -27.42 9.28
CA ALA A 15 -22.40 -27.12 10.66
C ALA A 15 -21.12 -27.86 11.07
N TRP A 16 -20.99 -29.12 10.64
CA TRP A 16 -19.79 -29.93 10.87
C TRP A 16 -18.58 -29.39 10.13
N ASP A 17 -18.73 -29.00 8.85
CA ASP A 17 -17.66 -28.41 8.05
C ASP A 17 -17.21 -27.06 8.63
N VAL A 18 -18.15 -26.20 9.04
CA VAL A 18 -17.85 -24.94 9.73
C VAL A 18 -17.15 -25.18 11.08
N LEU A 19 -17.54 -26.23 11.82
CA LEU A 19 -16.93 -26.54 13.12
C LEU A 19 -15.50 -27.06 12.98
N LEU A 20 -15.27 -27.96 11.99
CA LEU A 20 -13.95 -28.54 11.72
C LEU A 20 -12.99 -27.54 11.07
N HIS A 21 -13.52 -26.60 10.29
CA HIS A 21 -12.74 -25.60 9.60
C HIS A 21 -12.84 -24.20 10.24
N ARG A 22 -13.27 -24.11 11.51
CA ARG A 22 -13.39 -22.85 12.27
C ARG A 22 -12.11 -22.01 12.20
N ASP A 23 -10.93 -22.64 12.11
CA ASP A 23 -9.66 -21.93 12.00
C ASP A 23 -9.43 -21.33 10.62
N LYS A 24 -10.04 -21.89 9.55
CA LYS A 24 -10.06 -21.31 8.21
C LYS A 24 -11.01 -20.10 8.10
N TYR A 25 -12.06 -20.08 8.92
CA TYR A 25 -13.05 -18.99 8.97
C TYR A 25 -12.76 -17.96 10.08
N ARG A 26 -11.81 -18.24 10.98
CA ARG A 26 -11.31 -17.24 11.93
C ARG A 26 -10.42 -16.27 11.17
N PHE A 27 -11.00 -15.15 10.79
CA PHE A 27 -10.25 -13.96 10.38
C PHE A 27 -9.29 -13.57 11.50
N ARG A 28 -8.05 -14.04 11.44
CA ARG A 28 -6.96 -13.35 12.10
C ARG A 28 -6.70 -12.09 11.28
N VAL A 29 -7.46 -11.05 11.59
CA VAL A 29 -6.99 -9.70 11.36
C VAL A 29 -5.79 -9.55 12.27
N ALA A 30 -4.61 -9.83 11.77
CA ALA A 30 -3.41 -9.31 12.36
C ALA A 30 -3.48 -7.81 12.11
N THR A 31 -4.15 -7.09 13.03
CA THR A 31 -4.00 -5.65 13.12
C THR A 31 -2.57 -5.45 13.62
N PRO A 32 -1.64 -4.91 12.83
CA PRO A 32 -0.38 -4.45 13.39
C PRO A 32 -0.78 -3.42 14.44
N ALA A 33 -0.27 -3.59 15.65
CA ALA A 33 -0.47 -2.61 16.71
C ALA A 33 0.02 -1.25 16.17
N ALA A 34 -0.82 -0.24 16.29
CA ALA A 34 -0.49 1.13 15.90
C ALA A 34 0.84 1.52 16.59
N GLY A 35 1.83 1.93 15.78
CA GLY A 35 3.05 2.57 16.26
C GLY A 35 4.30 1.71 16.42
N THR A 36 4.31 0.43 16.01
CA THR A 36 5.55 -0.36 15.92
C THR A 36 5.86 -0.66 14.45
N ALA A 37 7.03 -0.23 14.00
CA ALA A 37 7.55 -0.68 12.70
C ALA A 37 7.43 -2.22 12.65
N PRO A 38 6.95 -2.79 11.53
CA PRO A 38 6.81 -4.24 11.41
C PRO A 38 8.14 -4.90 11.73
N ALA A 39 8.11 -5.99 12.50
CA ALA A 39 9.30 -6.75 12.86
C ALA A 39 10.06 -7.14 11.58
N GLY A 40 11.36 -6.82 11.52
CA GLY A 40 12.19 -7.04 10.33
C GLY A 40 12.23 -5.87 9.33
N ALA A 41 11.80 -4.67 9.71
CA ALA A 41 11.94 -3.49 8.85
C ALA A 41 13.44 -3.14 8.63
N GLN A 42 13.85 -2.99 7.38
CA GLN A 42 15.18 -2.53 6.99
C GLN A 42 15.10 -1.07 6.58
N VAL A 43 16.12 -0.28 6.92
CA VAL A 43 16.24 1.10 6.43
C VAL A 43 17.20 1.09 5.23
N VAL A 44 16.68 1.49 4.07
CA VAL A 44 17.39 1.52 2.80
C VAL A 44 17.49 2.95 2.31
N ALA A 45 18.67 3.49 2.21
CA ALA A 45 18.92 4.88 1.82
C ALA A 45 18.07 5.92 2.59
N GLY A 46 17.68 5.58 3.82
CA GLY A 46 16.88 6.43 4.69
C GLY A 46 15.37 6.19 4.63
N VAL A 47 14.90 5.25 3.81
CA VAL A 47 13.49 4.82 3.70
C VAL A 47 13.31 3.47 4.38
N THR A 48 12.25 3.32 5.15
CA THR A 48 11.90 2.06 5.81
C THR A 48 11.25 1.11 4.82
N LEU A 49 11.80 -0.09 4.68
CA LEU A 49 11.21 -1.18 3.91
C LEU A 49 10.91 -2.36 4.84
N PRO A 50 9.66 -2.55 5.24
CA PRO A 50 9.24 -3.73 5.99
C PRO A 50 9.47 -5.03 5.21
N GLU A 51 9.96 -6.06 5.90
CA GLU A 51 10.02 -7.40 5.35
C GLU A 51 8.61 -7.98 5.15
N GLY A 52 8.47 -8.85 4.15
CA GLY A 52 7.17 -9.46 3.82
C GLY A 52 6.23 -8.61 2.98
N LEU A 53 6.63 -7.37 2.65
CA LEU A 53 5.91 -6.56 1.67
C LEU A 53 6.49 -6.73 0.26
N SER A 54 5.63 -6.50 -0.71
CA SER A 54 5.97 -6.43 -2.13
C SER A 54 5.69 -5.03 -2.65
N TYR A 55 6.54 -4.51 -3.53
CA TYR A 55 6.51 -3.12 -3.95
C TYR A 55 6.27 -3.02 -5.46
N HIS A 56 5.33 -2.16 -5.84
CA HIS A 56 5.14 -1.76 -7.23
C HIS A 56 6.12 -0.64 -7.57
N PRO A 57 6.71 -0.62 -8.79
CA PRO A 57 7.65 0.44 -9.20
C PRO A 57 7.07 1.87 -9.16
N GLY A 58 5.76 2.03 -9.00
CA GLY A 58 5.08 3.30 -8.76
C GLY A 58 4.86 3.63 -7.28
N HIS A 59 5.67 3.07 -6.38
CA HIS A 59 5.69 3.38 -4.94
C HIS A 59 4.37 3.06 -4.19
N ALA A 60 3.66 2.02 -4.65
CA ALA A 60 2.60 1.36 -3.89
C ALA A 60 3.11 0.02 -3.34
N TRP A 61 2.74 -0.31 -2.12
CA TRP A 61 3.06 -1.62 -1.53
C TRP A 61 1.84 -2.54 -1.51
N ALA A 62 2.11 -3.84 -1.49
CA ALA A 62 1.13 -4.90 -1.35
C ALA A 62 1.56 -5.92 -0.29
N ALA A 63 0.62 -6.36 0.54
CA ALA A 63 0.80 -7.41 1.53
C ALA A 63 -0.25 -8.49 1.35
N ASP A 64 0.18 -9.76 1.40
CA ASP A 64 -0.75 -10.89 1.48
C ASP A 64 -1.43 -10.89 2.86
N ALA A 65 -2.72 -10.63 2.87
CA ALA A 65 -3.56 -10.65 4.07
C ALA A 65 -4.23 -12.02 4.31
N GLY A 66 -3.91 -13.01 3.49
CA GLY A 66 -4.49 -14.35 3.52
C GLY A 66 -5.85 -14.43 2.83
N ASN A 67 -6.27 -15.67 2.52
CA ASN A 67 -7.57 -15.95 1.90
C ASN A 67 -7.83 -15.19 0.59
N GLY A 68 -6.80 -15.00 -0.24
CA GLY A 68 -6.90 -14.29 -1.51
C GLY A 68 -7.02 -12.76 -1.36
N ARG A 69 -6.79 -12.21 -0.17
CA ARG A 69 -6.85 -10.77 0.10
C ARG A 69 -5.46 -10.16 0.06
N VAL A 70 -5.38 -9.01 -0.57
CA VAL A 70 -4.18 -8.19 -0.68
C VAL A 70 -4.47 -6.83 -0.06
N ARG A 71 -3.72 -6.45 0.95
CA ARG A 71 -3.78 -5.09 1.49
C ARG A 71 -2.77 -4.22 0.78
N VAL A 72 -3.14 -3.00 0.43
CA VAL A 72 -2.32 -2.08 -0.34
C VAL A 72 -2.30 -0.67 0.25
N GLY A 73 -1.22 0.06 -0.01
CA GLY A 73 -1.03 1.44 0.42
C GLY A 73 0.16 2.09 -0.27
N LEU A 74 0.56 3.27 0.22
CA LEU A 74 1.75 4.01 -0.23
C LEU A 74 2.97 3.57 0.58
N ASP A 75 4.16 3.55 -0.04
CA ASP A 75 5.39 3.38 0.72
C ASP A 75 5.87 4.72 1.37
N GLU A 76 6.86 4.64 2.26
CA GLU A 76 7.39 5.81 2.96
C GLU A 76 8.04 6.83 2.00
N PHE A 77 8.61 6.36 0.89
CA PHE A 77 9.15 7.25 -0.15
C PHE A 77 8.05 8.08 -0.79
N ALA A 78 6.95 7.44 -1.21
CA ALA A 78 5.79 8.14 -1.78
C ALA A 78 5.18 9.11 -0.76
N ALA A 79 5.00 8.69 0.48
CA ALA A 79 4.47 9.52 1.54
C ALA A 79 5.32 10.79 1.76
N SER A 80 6.65 10.65 1.77
CA SER A 80 7.59 11.77 1.91
C SER A 80 7.56 12.71 0.70
N LEU A 81 7.44 12.17 -0.51
CA LEU A 81 7.38 12.96 -1.75
C LEU A 81 6.04 13.68 -1.92
N LEU A 82 4.95 13.09 -1.47
CA LEU A 82 3.62 13.71 -1.47
C LEU A 82 3.55 14.88 -0.47
N GLY A 83 4.20 14.75 0.68
CA GLY A 83 4.22 15.78 1.71
C GLY A 83 2.87 15.89 2.42
N ASN A 84 2.23 17.05 2.35
CA ASN A 84 0.96 17.28 3.02
C ASN A 84 -0.22 16.72 2.21
N ILE A 85 -0.73 15.55 2.62
CA ILE A 85 -1.89 14.92 2.00
C ILE A 85 -3.17 15.54 2.57
N GLU A 86 -3.96 16.19 1.71
CA GLU A 86 -5.22 16.84 2.08
C GLU A 86 -6.40 15.87 1.99
N THR A 87 -6.53 15.19 0.85
CA THR A 87 -7.60 14.22 0.62
C THR A 87 -7.13 13.05 -0.24
N LEU A 88 -7.89 11.96 -0.18
CA LEU A 88 -7.66 10.73 -0.93
C LEU A 88 -8.92 10.37 -1.71
N ASP A 89 -8.81 10.32 -3.03
CA ASP A 89 -9.86 9.81 -3.92
C ASP A 89 -9.56 8.34 -4.22
N VAL A 90 -10.27 7.44 -3.54
CA VAL A 90 -10.10 6.01 -3.66
C VAL A 90 -11.33 5.36 -4.33
N PRO A 91 -11.16 4.30 -5.11
CA PRO A 91 -12.27 3.60 -5.71
C PRO A 91 -13.18 2.94 -4.66
N GLN A 92 -14.46 2.86 -4.98
CA GLN A 92 -15.44 2.27 -4.09
C GLN A 92 -15.30 0.74 -4.02
N ARG A 93 -15.77 0.17 -2.91
CA ARG A 93 -15.93 -1.27 -2.74
C ARG A 93 -16.77 -1.87 -3.86
N GLY A 94 -16.40 -3.07 -4.32
CA GLY A 94 -17.02 -3.77 -5.44
C GLY A 94 -16.44 -3.42 -6.81
N ARG A 95 -15.62 -2.37 -6.92
CA ARG A 95 -14.92 -2.08 -8.16
C ARG A 95 -13.77 -3.06 -8.39
N TRP A 96 -13.68 -3.56 -9.62
CA TRP A 96 -12.53 -4.32 -10.10
C TRP A 96 -11.51 -3.39 -10.76
N PHE A 97 -10.24 -3.63 -10.54
CA PHE A 97 -9.16 -3.02 -11.32
C PHE A 97 -8.04 -4.02 -11.64
N ARG A 98 -7.24 -3.68 -12.66
CA ARG A 98 -6.08 -4.44 -13.07
C ARG A 98 -4.83 -3.90 -12.41
N GLN A 99 -3.82 -4.78 -12.25
CA GLN A 99 -2.49 -4.35 -11.81
C GLN A 99 -1.92 -3.32 -12.82
N GLY A 100 -1.37 -2.21 -12.31
CA GLY A 100 -0.84 -1.11 -13.12
C GLY A 100 -1.89 -0.13 -13.64
N GLU A 101 -3.18 -0.37 -13.42
CA GLU A 101 -4.25 0.60 -13.72
C GLU A 101 -4.24 1.73 -12.66
N LYS A 102 -4.87 2.87 -12.98
CA LYS A 102 -5.11 3.93 -11.99
C LYS A 102 -5.81 3.37 -10.75
N GLY A 103 -5.11 3.36 -9.63
CA GLY A 103 -5.59 2.87 -8.35
C GLY A 103 -6.36 3.93 -7.58
N TRP A 104 -5.69 5.00 -7.21
CA TRP A 104 -6.27 6.12 -6.45
C TRP A 104 -5.57 7.44 -6.78
N THR A 105 -6.17 8.55 -6.37
CA THR A 105 -5.57 9.89 -6.49
C THR A 105 -5.32 10.45 -5.09
N VAL A 106 -4.15 11.02 -4.90
CA VAL A 106 -3.78 11.76 -3.69
C VAL A 106 -3.80 13.24 -4.01
N HIS A 107 -4.60 14.00 -3.29
CA HIS A 107 -4.66 15.44 -3.40
C HIS A 107 -3.79 16.08 -2.32
N THR A 108 -2.93 17.00 -2.74
CA THR A 108 -2.01 17.72 -1.87
C THR A 108 -2.10 19.22 -2.15
N ASP A 109 -1.53 20.04 -1.28
CA ASP A 109 -1.38 21.50 -1.50
C ASP A 109 -0.53 21.84 -2.74
N ARG A 110 0.17 20.87 -3.34
CA ARG A 110 1.00 21.03 -4.56
C ARG A 110 0.31 20.58 -5.83
N GLY A 111 -0.78 19.83 -5.71
CA GLY A 111 -1.55 19.25 -6.82
C GLY A 111 -1.89 17.79 -6.62
N ASP A 112 -2.39 17.17 -7.67
CA ASP A 112 -2.85 15.79 -7.66
C ASP A 112 -1.74 14.84 -8.09
N ALA A 113 -1.65 13.72 -7.39
CA ALA A 113 -0.78 12.61 -7.74
C ALA A 113 -1.61 11.34 -7.94
N VAL A 114 -1.49 10.74 -9.11
CA VAL A 114 -2.16 9.48 -9.44
C VAL A 114 -1.24 8.32 -9.06
N MET A 115 -1.78 7.33 -8.36
CA MET A 115 -1.06 6.12 -7.96
C MET A 115 -1.62 4.91 -8.71
N LEU A 116 -0.73 3.97 -9.03
CA LEU A 116 -1.11 2.76 -9.74
C LEU A 116 -1.45 1.62 -8.78
N ALA A 117 -2.42 0.79 -9.16
CA ALA A 117 -2.82 -0.38 -8.40
C ALA A 117 -1.69 -1.44 -8.40
N PRO A 118 -1.19 -1.88 -7.23
CA PRO A 118 -0.11 -2.87 -7.18
C PRO A 118 -0.59 -4.31 -7.41
N ALA A 119 -1.90 -4.56 -7.33
CA ALA A 119 -2.48 -5.88 -7.52
C ALA A 119 -3.79 -5.80 -8.31
N GLU A 120 -4.14 -6.91 -8.97
CA GLU A 120 -5.41 -7.07 -9.68
C GLU A 120 -6.46 -7.69 -8.77
N GLY A 121 -7.72 -7.26 -8.87
CA GLY A 121 -8.86 -7.86 -8.18
C GLY A 121 -9.99 -6.90 -7.85
N GLU A 122 -10.92 -7.38 -7.04
CA GLU A 122 -12.08 -6.63 -6.56
C GLU A 122 -11.78 -5.96 -5.21
N ILE A 123 -12.11 -4.68 -5.08
CA ILE A 123 -11.99 -3.97 -3.81
C ILE A 123 -13.03 -4.49 -2.83
N VAL A 124 -12.59 -5.11 -1.75
CA VAL A 124 -13.47 -5.67 -0.72
C VAL A 124 -13.55 -4.81 0.54
N ALA A 125 -12.55 -3.96 0.77
CA ALA A 125 -12.59 -2.99 1.87
C ALA A 125 -11.81 -1.71 1.52
N VAL A 126 -12.25 -0.60 2.10
CA VAL A 126 -11.60 0.71 2.09
C VAL A 126 -11.28 1.08 3.54
N ASN A 127 -10.11 1.65 3.78
CA ASN A 127 -9.74 2.14 5.10
C ASN A 127 -10.33 3.53 5.35
N GLU A 128 -11.58 3.57 5.80
CA GLU A 128 -12.30 4.82 6.08
C GLU A 128 -11.56 5.71 7.10
N LYS A 129 -10.75 5.12 7.98
CA LYS A 129 -9.96 5.88 8.96
C LYS A 129 -8.83 6.66 8.28
N ALA A 130 -8.14 6.04 7.32
CA ALA A 130 -7.10 6.71 6.54
C ALA A 130 -7.70 7.77 5.60
N ILE A 131 -8.89 7.51 5.03
CA ILE A 131 -9.58 8.48 4.18
C ILE A 131 -10.03 9.70 4.97
N SER A 132 -10.59 9.49 6.17
CA SER A 132 -11.04 10.60 7.02
C SER A 132 -9.90 11.35 7.73
N ASN A 133 -8.72 10.74 7.84
CA ASN A 133 -7.52 11.33 8.40
C ASN A 133 -6.30 11.03 7.52
N PRO A 134 -6.13 11.73 6.38
CA PRO A 134 -5.06 11.47 5.41
C PRO A 134 -3.64 11.58 5.98
N ALA A 135 -3.45 12.38 7.05
CA ALA A 135 -2.17 12.48 7.73
C ALA A 135 -1.67 11.13 8.27
N SER A 136 -2.58 10.21 8.61
CA SER A 136 -2.21 8.87 9.09
C SER A 136 -1.46 8.05 8.02
N VAL A 137 -1.69 8.31 6.74
CA VAL A 137 -1.01 7.64 5.63
C VAL A 137 0.47 8.01 5.59
N ALA A 138 0.81 9.26 5.86
CA ALA A 138 2.20 9.72 5.94
C ALA A 138 2.88 9.31 7.26
N GLN A 139 2.14 9.27 8.36
CA GLN A 139 2.68 8.95 9.69
C GLN A 139 2.97 7.46 9.88
N ASP A 140 2.12 6.59 9.35
CA ASP A 140 2.25 5.13 9.47
C ASP A 140 1.81 4.45 8.16
N PRO A 141 2.61 4.61 7.08
CA PRO A 141 2.22 4.15 5.74
C PRO A 141 2.02 2.64 5.63
N TYR A 142 2.67 1.87 6.49
CA TYR A 142 2.63 0.40 6.44
C TYR A 142 1.68 -0.24 7.48
N GLY A 143 1.24 0.54 8.46
CA GLY A 143 0.28 0.12 9.48
C GLY A 143 -1.09 0.76 9.30
N ALA A 144 -1.39 1.82 10.05
CA ALA A 144 -2.71 2.48 10.02
C ALA A 144 -3.03 3.14 8.66
N GLY A 145 -2.00 3.49 7.88
CA GLY A 145 -2.11 4.17 6.58
C GLY A 145 -2.40 3.27 5.37
N TRP A 146 -2.73 1.98 5.55
CA TRP A 146 -3.20 1.18 4.41
C TRP A 146 -4.45 1.81 3.78
N LEU A 147 -4.67 1.62 2.48
CA LEU A 147 -5.77 2.29 1.76
C LEU A 147 -6.90 1.33 1.37
N LEU A 148 -6.55 0.23 0.72
CA LEU A 148 -7.53 -0.72 0.17
C LEU A 148 -7.18 -2.15 0.55
N GLU A 149 -8.21 -2.99 0.63
CA GLU A 149 -8.08 -4.44 0.64
C GLU A 149 -8.77 -4.99 -0.61
N ILE A 150 -8.04 -5.78 -1.38
CA ILE A 150 -8.41 -6.30 -2.70
C ILE A 150 -8.55 -7.81 -2.58
N PHE A 151 -9.63 -8.38 -3.07
CA PHE A 151 -9.73 -9.82 -3.29
C PHE A 151 -9.16 -10.14 -4.68
N SER A 152 -8.02 -10.83 -4.71
CA SER A 152 -7.36 -11.28 -5.93
C SER A 152 -7.52 -12.79 -6.08
N PRO A 153 -8.19 -13.26 -7.14
CA PRO A 153 -8.36 -14.70 -7.38
C PRO A 153 -7.04 -15.44 -7.60
N ASP A 154 -6.07 -14.76 -8.22
CA ASP A 154 -4.72 -15.26 -8.45
C ASP A 154 -3.68 -14.28 -7.91
N ILE A 155 -3.51 -14.36 -6.60
CA ILE A 155 -2.55 -13.50 -5.87
C ILE A 155 -1.11 -13.73 -6.35
N GLN A 156 -0.77 -14.95 -6.79
CA GLN A 156 0.58 -15.30 -7.23
C GLN A 156 0.96 -14.56 -8.52
N VAL A 157 0.00 -14.34 -9.42
CA VAL A 157 0.23 -13.58 -10.65
C VAL A 157 0.53 -12.13 -10.32
N SER A 158 -0.26 -11.50 -9.46
CA SER A 158 -0.02 -10.12 -9.02
C SER A 158 1.35 -9.95 -8.35
N PHE A 159 1.73 -10.86 -7.46
CA PHE A 159 2.97 -10.74 -6.69
C PHE A 159 4.23 -11.03 -7.50
N ARG A 160 4.17 -11.83 -8.59
CA ARG A 160 5.32 -12.04 -9.49
C ARG A 160 5.84 -10.78 -10.15
N ASN A 161 4.98 -9.80 -10.36
CA ASN A 161 5.31 -8.52 -10.99
C ASN A 161 5.77 -7.46 -9.99
N LEU A 162 5.81 -7.78 -8.71
CA LEU A 162 6.21 -6.86 -7.64
C LEU A 162 7.64 -7.13 -7.19
N LEU A 163 8.27 -6.10 -6.68
CA LEU A 163 9.63 -6.15 -6.16
C LEU A 163 9.63 -6.63 -4.71
N THR A 164 10.52 -7.57 -4.38
CA THR A 164 10.66 -8.12 -3.03
C THR A 164 12.13 -8.27 -2.63
N GLY A 165 12.41 -8.37 -1.35
CA GLY A 165 13.72 -8.71 -0.82
C GLY A 165 14.84 -7.83 -1.38
N ALA A 166 15.89 -8.45 -1.95
CA ALA A 166 17.06 -7.73 -2.49
C ALA A 166 16.71 -6.82 -3.68
N PHE A 167 15.75 -7.21 -4.52
CA PHE A 167 15.32 -6.38 -5.65
C PHE A 167 14.59 -5.11 -5.18
N ALA A 168 13.72 -5.21 -4.18
CA ALA A 168 13.06 -4.05 -3.60
C ALA A 168 14.06 -3.08 -2.97
N ARG A 169 15.08 -3.60 -2.26
CA ARG A 169 16.14 -2.76 -1.67
C ARG A 169 16.89 -1.98 -2.73
N ARG A 170 17.39 -2.68 -3.75
CA ARG A 170 18.15 -2.04 -4.83
C ARG A 170 17.32 -0.99 -5.58
N TRP A 171 16.08 -1.32 -5.89
CA TRP A 171 15.15 -0.38 -6.53
C TRP A 171 14.92 0.87 -5.65
N MET A 172 14.76 0.71 -4.34
CA MET A 172 14.61 1.86 -3.44
C MET A 172 15.87 2.70 -3.36
N GLU A 173 17.06 2.08 -3.32
CA GLU A 173 18.35 2.80 -3.39
C GLU A 173 18.44 3.64 -4.67
N GLU A 174 18.08 3.05 -5.82
CA GLU A 174 18.04 3.72 -7.10
C GLU A 174 17.03 4.88 -7.11
N SER A 175 15.81 4.66 -6.59
CA SER A 175 14.76 5.70 -6.47
C SER A 175 15.24 6.88 -5.63
N VAL A 176 15.86 6.63 -4.50
CA VAL A 176 16.42 7.71 -3.64
C VAL A 176 17.55 8.44 -4.35
N LEU A 177 18.42 7.74 -5.07
CA LEU A 177 19.50 8.35 -5.83
C LEU A 177 18.96 9.24 -6.97
N GLU A 178 17.98 8.75 -7.72
CA GLU A 178 17.31 9.51 -8.77
C GLU A 178 16.60 10.75 -8.22
N LEU A 179 15.92 10.64 -7.08
CA LEU A 179 15.30 11.78 -6.41
C LEU A 179 16.34 12.83 -6.03
N ARG A 180 17.48 12.41 -5.47
CA ARG A 180 18.61 13.30 -5.14
C ARG A 180 19.15 14.03 -6.37
N GLN A 181 19.28 13.35 -7.50
CA GLN A 181 19.73 13.96 -8.75
C GLN A 181 18.69 14.94 -9.33
N ALA A 182 17.40 14.61 -9.18
CA ALA A 182 16.32 15.46 -9.61
C ALA A 182 16.21 16.74 -8.77
N ILE A 183 16.56 16.73 -7.49
CA ILE A 183 16.54 17.89 -6.61
C ILE A 183 17.82 18.72 -6.82
N SER A 184 17.72 20.04 -7.06
CA SER A 184 18.89 20.91 -7.23
C SER A 184 19.81 20.88 -6.00
N PRO A 185 21.15 21.03 -6.18
CA PRO A 185 22.12 20.95 -5.07
C PRO A 185 21.85 21.88 -3.89
N GLY A 186 21.20 23.01 -4.09
CA GLY A 186 20.81 23.94 -3.02
C GLY A 186 19.62 23.48 -2.18
N ALA A 187 18.72 22.68 -2.72
CA ALA A 187 17.60 22.09 -1.99
C ALA A 187 17.99 20.78 -1.29
N LEU A 188 19.10 20.17 -1.71
CA LEU A 188 19.57 18.88 -1.19
C LEU A 188 20.00 18.95 0.29
N ALA A 189 20.53 20.10 0.72
CA ALA A 189 21.03 20.26 2.10
C ALA A 189 19.90 20.27 3.14
N THR A 190 18.72 20.76 2.77
CA THR A 190 17.52 20.77 3.62
C THR A 190 16.66 19.51 3.46
N ALA A 191 16.70 18.90 2.26
CA ALA A 191 15.89 17.70 1.97
C ALA A 191 16.48 16.38 2.55
N LEU A 192 17.70 16.42 3.10
CA LEU A 192 18.42 15.25 3.60
C LEU A 192 18.95 15.50 5.00
N ASP A 193 18.19 15.17 6.01
CA ASP A 193 18.67 15.14 7.38
C ASP A 193 19.48 13.85 7.63
N GLY A 194 20.81 14.01 7.73
CA GLY A 194 21.70 12.87 8.02
C GLY A 194 21.69 11.74 6.99
N GLY A 195 21.39 12.03 5.70
CA GLY A 195 21.32 11.02 4.64
C GLY A 195 19.96 10.36 4.50
N ARG A 196 18.95 10.73 5.31
CA ARG A 196 17.56 10.30 5.18
C ARG A 196 16.79 11.29 4.28
N ILE A 197 15.76 10.79 3.58
CA ILE A 197 14.82 11.68 2.91
C ILE A 197 14.02 12.40 4.00
N SER A 198 13.92 13.74 3.89
CA SER A 198 13.03 14.52 4.75
C SER A 198 11.59 14.01 4.58
N PRO A 199 10.85 13.74 5.68
CA PRO A 199 9.43 13.38 5.57
C PRO A 199 8.58 14.46 4.88
N GLN A 200 9.15 15.65 4.68
CA GLN A 200 8.51 16.81 4.05
C GLN A 200 9.17 17.23 2.74
N VAL A 201 9.98 16.36 2.11
CA VAL A 201 10.69 16.71 0.87
C VAL A 201 9.75 17.24 -0.20
N GLY A 202 8.52 16.71 -0.28
CA GLY A 202 7.52 17.17 -1.22
C GLY A 202 7.10 18.63 -0.99
N THR A 203 7.02 19.10 0.25
CA THR A 203 6.63 20.47 0.57
C THR A 203 7.75 21.48 0.33
N GLU A 204 8.99 21.05 0.29
CA GLU A 204 10.16 21.90 0.05
C GLU A 204 10.44 22.14 -1.44
N LEU A 205 9.87 21.31 -2.33
CA LEU A 205 10.08 21.42 -3.77
C LEU A 205 9.23 22.54 -4.38
N PRO A 206 9.72 23.27 -5.38
CA PRO A 206 8.88 24.12 -6.23
C PRO A 206 7.79 23.27 -6.91
N VAL A 207 6.57 23.82 -7.03
CA VAL A 207 5.38 23.10 -7.52
C VAL A 207 5.62 22.40 -8.87
N GLU A 208 6.24 23.10 -9.83
CA GLU A 208 6.52 22.52 -11.15
C GLU A 208 7.50 21.35 -11.08
N LYS A 209 8.47 21.45 -10.18
CA LYS A 209 9.43 20.37 -9.95
C LYS A 209 8.79 19.21 -9.24
N TRP A 210 7.95 19.47 -8.23
CA TRP A 210 7.16 18.44 -7.55
C TRP A 210 6.31 17.65 -8.55
N ARG A 211 5.61 18.33 -9.47
CA ARG A 211 4.81 17.70 -10.52
C ARG A 211 5.64 16.83 -11.46
N ALA A 212 6.82 17.28 -11.85
CA ALA A 212 7.70 16.49 -12.72
C ALA A 212 8.19 15.22 -12.02
N VAL A 213 8.62 15.36 -10.77
CA VAL A 213 9.16 14.27 -9.95
C VAL A 213 8.07 13.25 -9.59
N THR A 214 6.88 13.68 -9.19
CA THR A 214 5.77 12.77 -8.86
C THR A 214 5.32 11.96 -10.08
N ARG A 215 5.22 12.56 -11.27
CA ARG A 215 4.92 11.81 -12.51
C ARG A 215 6.00 10.76 -12.83
N GLN A 216 7.26 11.10 -12.62
CA GLN A 216 8.38 10.18 -12.88
C GLN A 216 8.28 8.95 -11.95
N PHE A 217 8.13 9.16 -10.65
CA PHE A 217 8.18 8.08 -9.67
C PHE A 217 6.87 7.29 -9.58
N PHE A 218 5.73 7.94 -9.71
CA PHE A 218 4.43 7.23 -9.65
C PHE A 218 4.00 6.64 -10.99
N ARG A 219 4.77 6.89 -12.06
CA ARG A 219 4.56 6.35 -13.41
C ARG A 219 3.17 6.66 -13.98
N SER A 220 2.58 7.77 -13.58
CA SER A 220 1.23 8.22 -13.94
C SER A 220 1.22 9.23 -15.09
#